data_65eca2e1673d2da58ece13876a110603
#
_entry.id   65eca2e1673d2da58ece13876a110603
#
_cell.length_a   1.000
_cell.length_b   1.000
_cell.length_c   1.000
_cell.angle_alpha   90.00
_cell.angle_beta   90.00
_cell.angle_gamma   90.00
#
_symmetry.space_group_name_H-M   'P 1'
#
loop_
_entity.id
_entity.type
_entity.pdbx_description
1 polymer ?
#
loop_
_entity_poly.entity_id
_entity_poly.type
_entity_poly.pdbx_seq_one_letter_code
_entity_poly.pdbx_strand_id
1 'polypeptide(L)'
;MKRYEVSGFGVMEYEEVASTNSLAEKLPLSELKDKQVILTWRQTQGRGQATNRWESAPGKNISMTVIFRPECLEAGKQFAVSMVIALGCLDFLSHYVEGVTVKWPNDVYVGERKISGILIEHRVAGAHIQSSLCGIGVNINQEQFLSDAPNPVSLFQLLGRELPLQEVLEELLECIGKRYEQIHRYAELENDFLRHMYRSTGIYDFEDERGIFRASVCLLYTSPSPRDQ
;
A
#
# COMPACT_ATOMS: atom_id res chain seq x y z
N MET A 1 -5.49 -21.38 -9.66
CA MET A 1 -4.33 -20.77 -8.95
C MET A 1 -3.06 -21.11 -9.71
N LYS A 2 -2.27 -20.10 -10.08
CA LYS A 2 -0.94 -20.25 -10.68
C LYS A 2 0.12 -19.89 -9.63
N ARG A 3 1.34 -20.44 -9.77
CA ARG A 3 2.49 -20.10 -8.92
C ARG A 3 3.70 -19.82 -9.79
N TYR A 4 4.40 -18.72 -9.51
CA TYR A 4 5.62 -18.31 -10.22
C TYR A 4 6.43 -17.36 -9.35
N GLU A 5 7.62 -16.99 -9.79
CA GLU A 5 8.49 -16.04 -9.12
C GLU A 5 8.65 -14.78 -9.97
N VAL A 6 8.64 -13.61 -9.32
CA VAL A 6 8.83 -12.29 -9.93
C VAL A 6 9.65 -11.43 -8.98
N SER A 7 10.75 -10.86 -9.46
CA SER A 7 11.61 -9.91 -8.71
C SER A 7 11.96 -10.38 -7.29
N GLY A 8 12.15 -11.70 -7.10
CA GLY A 8 12.46 -12.31 -5.80
C GLY A 8 11.24 -12.53 -4.89
N PHE A 9 10.02 -12.37 -5.42
CA PHE A 9 8.79 -12.68 -4.71
C PHE A 9 8.14 -13.95 -5.26
N GLY A 10 7.67 -14.83 -4.36
CA GLY A 10 6.87 -16.00 -4.72
C GLY A 10 5.39 -15.62 -4.89
N VAL A 11 4.89 -15.59 -6.12
CA VAL A 11 3.52 -15.17 -6.44
C VAL A 11 2.56 -16.34 -6.49
N MET A 12 1.44 -16.23 -5.78
CA MET A 12 0.25 -17.08 -5.89
C MET A 12 -0.86 -16.26 -6.53
N GLU A 13 -1.10 -16.48 -7.81
CA GLU A 13 -2.12 -15.82 -8.61
C GLU A 13 -3.43 -16.62 -8.58
N TYR A 14 -4.49 -15.96 -8.17
CA TYR A 14 -5.86 -16.50 -8.15
C TYR A 14 -6.68 -15.81 -9.26
N GLU A 15 -7.58 -16.54 -9.87
CA GLU A 15 -8.47 -16.01 -10.89
C GLU A 15 -9.42 -14.95 -10.30
N GLU A 16 -10.04 -15.27 -9.17
CA GLU A 16 -10.92 -14.38 -8.43
C GLU A 16 -10.81 -14.66 -6.93
N VAL A 17 -10.82 -13.60 -6.12
CA VAL A 17 -10.97 -13.69 -4.66
C VAL A 17 -11.86 -12.57 -4.14
N ALA A 18 -12.47 -12.78 -2.99
CA ALA A 18 -13.21 -11.70 -2.31
C ALA A 18 -12.25 -10.59 -1.89
N SER A 19 -11.18 -10.92 -1.17
CA SER A 19 -10.12 -9.99 -0.76
C SER A 19 -8.82 -10.78 -0.58
N THR A 20 -7.72 -10.27 -1.14
CA THR A 20 -6.39 -10.87 -1.00
C THR A 20 -5.91 -10.85 0.46
N ASN A 21 -6.18 -9.77 1.23
CA ASN A 21 -5.89 -9.73 2.66
C ASN A 21 -6.69 -10.79 3.44
N SER A 22 -8.00 -10.88 3.19
CA SER A 22 -8.84 -11.87 3.87
C SER A 22 -8.46 -13.31 3.53
N LEU A 23 -7.91 -13.55 2.35
CA LEU A 23 -7.34 -14.85 1.98
C LEU A 23 -6.03 -15.11 2.73
N ALA A 24 -5.11 -14.13 2.77
CA ALA A 24 -3.86 -14.22 3.51
C ALA A 24 -4.08 -14.43 5.01
N GLU A 25 -5.07 -13.74 5.59
CA GLU A 25 -5.42 -13.84 7.00
C GLU A 25 -5.83 -15.27 7.41
N LYS A 26 -6.48 -16.01 6.52
CA LYS A 26 -6.92 -17.40 6.76
C LYS A 26 -5.80 -18.43 6.67
N LEU A 27 -4.67 -18.07 6.08
CA LEU A 27 -3.53 -18.99 5.99
C LEU A 27 -2.86 -19.15 7.36
N PRO A 28 -2.51 -20.38 7.74
CA PRO A 28 -1.72 -20.62 8.95
C PRO A 28 -0.33 -19.98 8.82
N LEU A 29 0.24 -19.54 9.93
CA LEU A 29 1.55 -18.87 9.93
C LEU A 29 2.67 -19.72 9.31
N SER A 30 2.56 -21.05 9.40
CA SER A 30 3.51 -22.01 8.81
C SER A 30 3.53 -21.99 7.27
N GLU A 31 2.45 -21.54 6.65
CA GLU A 31 2.32 -21.43 5.19
C GLU A 31 2.71 -20.05 4.66
N LEU A 32 2.81 -19.05 5.54
CA LEU A 32 3.24 -17.71 5.16
C LEU A 32 4.77 -17.66 5.03
N LYS A 33 5.24 -17.37 3.85
CA LYS A 33 6.68 -17.17 3.58
C LYS A 33 6.97 -15.67 3.46
N ASP A 34 8.19 -15.29 3.79
CA ASP A 34 8.67 -13.94 3.50
C ASP A 34 8.70 -13.67 1.99
N LYS A 35 8.42 -12.44 1.57
CA LYS A 35 8.30 -12.05 0.16
C LYS A 35 7.32 -12.91 -0.65
N GLN A 36 6.23 -13.37 -0.02
CA GLN A 36 5.15 -14.07 -0.71
C GLN A 36 4.06 -13.08 -1.11
N VAL A 37 3.47 -13.27 -2.29
CA VAL A 37 2.41 -12.43 -2.84
C VAL A 37 1.16 -13.26 -3.13
N ILE A 38 0.02 -12.80 -2.65
CA ILE A 38 -1.30 -13.27 -3.10
C ILE A 38 -1.84 -12.21 -4.07
N LEU A 39 -2.01 -12.58 -5.32
CA LEU A 39 -2.44 -11.71 -6.41
C LEU A 39 -3.78 -12.17 -6.98
N THR A 40 -4.61 -11.21 -7.36
CA THR A 40 -5.77 -11.46 -8.24
C THR A 40 -6.00 -10.27 -9.17
N TRP A 41 -6.46 -10.57 -10.38
CA TRP A 41 -6.93 -9.55 -11.31
C TRP A 41 -8.43 -9.23 -11.14
N ARG A 42 -9.12 -10.00 -10.26
CA ARG A 42 -10.54 -9.81 -9.95
C ARG A 42 -10.80 -9.96 -8.46
N GLN A 43 -10.86 -8.82 -7.76
CA GLN A 43 -11.20 -8.74 -6.33
C GLN A 43 -12.65 -8.26 -6.19
N THR A 44 -13.52 -9.04 -5.54
CA THR A 44 -14.96 -8.75 -5.50
C THR A 44 -15.42 -8.01 -4.24
N GLN A 45 -14.64 -8.06 -3.17
CA GLN A 45 -14.93 -7.41 -1.89
C GLN A 45 -13.65 -6.78 -1.32
N GLY A 46 -13.03 -5.87 -2.10
CA GLY A 46 -11.81 -5.19 -1.69
C GLY A 46 -12.03 -4.42 -0.37
N ARG A 47 -11.10 -4.59 0.56
CA ARG A 47 -11.12 -3.93 1.88
C ARG A 47 -10.22 -2.71 1.88
N GLY A 48 -10.68 -1.65 2.54
CA GLY A 48 -9.89 -0.48 2.94
C GLY A 48 -9.81 -0.39 4.47
N GLN A 49 -9.37 0.74 5.00
CA GLN A 49 -9.36 1.00 6.44
C GLN A 49 -10.79 1.12 6.99
N ALA A 50 -11.00 0.64 8.20
CA ALA A 50 -12.28 0.63 8.90
C ALA A 50 -13.39 -0.02 8.04
N THR A 51 -14.42 0.73 7.67
CA THR A 51 -15.55 0.27 6.85
C THR A 51 -15.40 0.57 5.36
N ASN A 52 -14.28 1.19 4.95
CA ASN A 52 -14.06 1.56 3.56
C ASN A 52 -13.85 0.34 2.66
N ARG A 53 -14.23 0.48 1.40
CA ARG A 53 -14.03 -0.53 0.36
C ARG A 53 -13.03 -0.04 -0.67
N TRP A 54 -12.27 -0.99 -1.22
CA TRP A 54 -11.41 -0.75 -2.37
C TRP A 54 -12.12 -1.20 -3.63
N GLU A 55 -12.38 -0.25 -4.54
CA GLU A 55 -12.93 -0.52 -5.86
C GLU A 55 -11.82 -0.94 -6.83
N SER A 56 -12.05 -2.02 -7.58
CA SER A 56 -11.14 -2.46 -8.64
C SER A 56 -11.93 -3.14 -9.75
N ALA A 57 -11.91 -2.54 -10.93
CA ALA A 57 -12.51 -3.16 -12.11
C ALA A 57 -11.71 -4.42 -12.50
N PRO A 58 -12.39 -5.52 -12.88
CA PRO A 58 -11.73 -6.78 -13.25
C PRO A 58 -10.70 -6.60 -14.36
N GLY A 59 -9.47 -7.08 -14.13
CA GLY A 59 -8.40 -7.04 -15.13
C GLY A 59 -7.85 -5.65 -15.45
N LYS A 60 -8.14 -4.63 -14.64
CA LYS A 60 -7.69 -3.25 -14.89
C LYS A 60 -6.65 -2.73 -13.90
N ASN A 61 -6.57 -3.31 -12.72
CA ASN A 61 -5.75 -2.81 -11.63
C ASN A 61 -4.92 -3.92 -11.00
N ILE A 62 -3.93 -3.54 -10.18
CA ILE A 62 -3.25 -4.48 -9.29
C ILE A 62 -4.01 -4.53 -7.97
N SER A 63 -4.39 -5.74 -7.55
CA SER A 63 -4.93 -6.05 -6.23
C SER A 63 -4.15 -7.22 -5.66
N MET A 64 -3.31 -6.96 -4.66
CA MET A 64 -2.45 -7.98 -4.09
C MET A 64 -2.27 -7.81 -2.58
N THR A 65 -1.80 -8.86 -1.92
CA THR A 65 -1.27 -8.82 -0.55
C THR A 65 0.15 -9.35 -0.58
N VAL A 66 1.10 -8.49 -0.22
CA VAL A 66 2.50 -8.87 0.02
C VAL A 66 2.63 -9.30 1.48
N ILE A 67 3.25 -10.44 1.69
CA ILE A 67 3.52 -10.99 3.02
C ILE A 67 4.98 -10.74 3.33
N PHE A 68 5.24 -9.98 4.40
CA PHE A 68 6.56 -9.82 4.97
C PHE A 68 6.67 -10.51 6.32
N ARG A 69 7.83 -11.12 6.54
CA ARG A 69 8.22 -11.71 7.83
C ARG A 69 9.57 -11.12 8.24
N PRO A 70 9.60 -9.82 8.61
CA PRO A 70 10.85 -9.13 8.90
C PRO A 70 11.48 -9.73 10.17
N GLU A 71 12.65 -10.35 10.03
CA GLU A 71 13.37 -10.92 11.16
C GLU A 71 13.71 -9.83 12.17
N CYS A 72 13.42 -10.10 13.45
CA CYS A 72 13.78 -9.23 14.57
C CYS A 72 13.22 -7.78 14.52
N LEU A 73 12.21 -7.51 13.71
CA LEU A 73 11.56 -6.18 13.74
C LEU A 73 10.69 -6.05 14.99
N GLU A 74 11.03 -5.08 15.85
CA GLU A 74 10.26 -4.74 17.04
C GLU A 74 8.84 -4.26 16.68
N ALA A 75 7.85 -4.68 17.46
CA ALA A 75 6.45 -4.25 17.26
C ALA A 75 6.30 -2.72 17.33
N GLY A 76 7.10 -2.03 18.16
CA GLY A 76 7.14 -0.58 18.21
C GLY A 76 7.63 0.10 16.93
N LYS A 77 8.29 -0.65 16.04
CA LYS A 77 8.77 -0.18 14.73
C LYS A 77 7.90 -0.66 13.55
N GLN A 78 6.68 -1.13 13.83
CA GLN A 78 5.77 -1.66 12.80
C GLN A 78 5.55 -0.70 11.61
N PHE A 79 5.64 0.61 11.84
CA PHE A 79 5.48 1.62 10.79
C PHE A 79 6.58 1.55 9.71
N ALA A 80 7.73 0.91 9.99
CA ALA A 80 8.74 0.63 8.96
C ALA A 80 8.16 -0.13 7.77
N VAL A 81 7.25 -1.09 8.02
CA VAL A 81 6.57 -1.85 6.95
C VAL A 81 5.70 -0.94 6.09
N SER A 82 4.97 -0.01 6.73
CA SER A 82 4.14 0.97 6.01
C SER A 82 4.98 1.89 5.14
N MET A 83 6.11 2.38 5.67
CA MET A 83 7.06 3.21 4.91
C MET A 83 7.64 2.45 3.72
N VAL A 84 8.06 1.20 3.89
CA VAL A 84 8.57 0.33 2.80
C VAL A 84 7.56 0.21 1.67
N ILE A 85 6.31 -0.13 1.99
CA ILE A 85 5.27 -0.32 0.96
C ILE A 85 4.92 1.01 0.28
N ALA A 86 4.72 2.07 1.06
CA ALA A 86 4.32 3.36 0.52
C ALA A 86 5.42 3.98 -0.37
N LEU A 87 6.69 3.92 0.08
CA LEU A 87 7.83 4.38 -0.70
C LEU A 87 8.07 3.49 -1.93
N GLY A 88 7.89 2.17 -1.83
CA GLY A 88 7.98 1.28 -2.98
C GLY A 88 6.92 1.58 -4.04
N CYS A 89 5.68 1.86 -3.64
CA CYS A 89 4.62 2.31 -4.54
C CYS A 89 4.94 3.70 -5.14
N LEU A 90 5.49 4.61 -4.36
CA LEU A 90 5.91 5.94 -4.82
C LEU A 90 7.02 5.83 -5.85
N ASP A 91 8.08 5.06 -5.58
CA ASP A 91 9.20 4.85 -6.50
C ASP A 91 8.69 4.31 -7.85
N PHE A 92 7.86 3.27 -7.81
CA PHE A 92 7.24 2.69 -9.00
C PHE A 92 6.42 3.72 -9.78
N LEU A 93 5.50 4.44 -9.14
CA LEU A 93 4.62 5.41 -9.80
C LEU A 93 5.41 6.58 -10.38
N SER A 94 6.54 6.96 -9.77
CA SER A 94 7.43 8.02 -10.23
C SER A 94 8.15 7.70 -11.55
N HIS A 95 8.16 6.42 -11.99
CA HIS A 95 8.62 6.06 -13.33
C HIS A 95 7.64 6.51 -14.44
N TYR A 96 6.39 6.74 -14.09
CA TYR A 96 5.31 7.02 -15.04
C TYR A 96 4.81 8.46 -14.97
N VAL A 97 4.76 9.06 -13.77
CA VAL A 97 4.14 10.37 -13.54
C VAL A 97 4.92 11.18 -12.51
N GLU A 98 4.85 12.50 -12.62
CA GLU A 98 5.41 13.43 -11.64
C GLU A 98 4.39 13.76 -10.53
N GLY A 99 4.87 14.34 -9.42
CA GLY A 99 4.02 14.81 -8.34
C GLY A 99 3.42 13.68 -7.48
N VAL A 100 4.09 12.51 -7.45
CA VAL A 100 3.70 11.41 -6.57
C VAL A 100 4.08 11.73 -5.13
N THR A 101 3.14 11.55 -4.21
CA THR A 101 3.32 11.81 -2.77
C THR A 101 2.67 10.72 -1.95
N VAL A 102 3.16 10.53 -0.72
CA VAL A 102 2.57 9.61 0.25
C VAL A 102 1.66 10.38 1.20
N LYS A 103 0.38 10.07 1.22
CA LYS A 103 -0.56 10.61 2.20
C LYS A 103 -0.65 9.67 3.39
N TRP A 104 -0.11 10.14 4.50
CA TRP A 104 -0.19 9.41 5.77
C TRP A 104 -1.65 9.06 6.13
N PRO A 105 -1.93 7.85 6.67
CA PRO A 105 -0.96 6.82 7.04
C PRO A 105 -0.64 5.81 5.91
N ASN A 106 -1.39 5.72 4.82
CA ASN A 106 -1.40 4.51 3.98
C ASN A 106 -1.85 4.71 2.52
N ASP A 107 -1.84 5.91 2.00
CA ASP A 107 -2.29 6.20 0.65
C ASP A 107 -1.17 6.81 -0.20
N VAL A 108 -1.19 6.56 -1.52
CA VAL A 108 -0.32 7.25 -2.47
C VAL A 108 -1.17 8.10 -3.41
N TYR A 109 -0.73 9.33 -3.59
CA TYR A 109 -1.43 10.35 -4.36
C TYR A 109 -0.59 10.82 -5.55
N VAL A 110 -1.26 11.28 -6.59
CA VAL A 110 -0.69 12.08 -7.69
C VAL A 110 -1.43 13.42 -7.69
N GLY A 111 -0.73 14.48 -7.31
CA GLY A 111 -1.37 15.76 -6.99
C GLY A 111 -2.37 15.58 -5.84
N GLU A 112 -3.64 15.94 -6.06
CA GLU A 112 -4.73 15.83 -5.09
C GLU A 112 -5.54 14.53 -5.22
N ARG A 113 -5.10 13.55 -6.03
CA ARG A 113 -5.88 12.37 -6.39
C ARG A 113 -5.23 11.08 -5.91
N LYS A 114 -6.03 10.18 -5.34
CA LYS A 114 -5.58 8.88 -4.81
C LYS A 114 -5.39 7.87 -5.93
N ILE A 115 -4.17 7.36 -6.08
CA ILE A 115 -3.81 6.33 -7.05
C ILE A 115 -3.59 4.95 -6.44
N SER A 116 -3.18 4.90 -5.17
CA SER A 116 -2.96 3.64 -4.46
C SER A 116 -3.47 3.71 -3.02
N GLY A 117 -3.98 2.59 -2.54
CA GLY A 117 -4.38 2.38 -1.15
C GLY A 117 -3.68 1.17 -0.56
N ILE A 118 -3.26 1.27 0.69
CA ILE A 118 -2.50 0.25 1.41
C ILE A 118 -3.26 -0.12 2.69
N LEU A 119 -3.39 -1.41 2.97
CA LEU A 119 -4.00 -1.94 4.19
C LEU A 119 -3.07 -2.97 4.82
N ILE A 120 -2.45 -2.63 5.95
CA ILE A 120 -1.48 -3.49 6.62
C ILE A 120 -2.08 -4.05 7.90
N GLU A 121 -2.00 -5.37 8.05
CA GLU A 121 -2.43 -6.12 9.22
C GLU A 121 -1.23 -6.91 9.77
N HIS A 122 -0.86 -6.65 11.02
CA HIS A 122 0.31 -7.29 11.64
C HIS A 122 -0.10 -8.47 12.54
N ARG A 123 0.70 -9.53 12.51
CA ARG A 123 0.69 -10.59 13.53
C ARG A 123 1.91 -10.39 14.42
N VAL A 124 1.68 -10.18 15.71
CA VAL A 124 2.73 -9.88 16.69
C VAL A 124 2.86 -11.05 17.67
N ALA A 125 4.09 -11.39 18.04
CA ALA A 125 4.39 -12.33 19.11
C ALA A 125 5.44 -11.74 20.05
N GLY A 126 5.05 -11.54 21.31
CA GLY A 126 5.89 -10.84 22.27
C GLY A 126 6.20 -9.43 21.79
N ALA A 127 7.48 -9.10 21.70
CA ALA A 127 7.94 -7.76 21.30
C ALA A 127 8.22 -7.62 19.80
N HIS A 128 7.96 -8.66 18.98
CA HIS A 128 8.38 -8.67 17.57
C HIS A 128 7.23 -8.95 16.61
N ILE A 129 7.35 -8.45 15.38
CA ILE A 129 6.45 -8.75 14.28
C ILE A 129 6.78 -10.14 13.74
N GLN A 130 5.77 -11.02 13.73
CA GLN A 130 5.89 -12.35 13.10
C GLN A 130 5.60 -12.33 11.61
N SER A 131 4.63 -11.54 11.20
CA SER A 131 4.29 -11.31 9.80
C SER A 131 3.46 -10.04 9.64
N SER A 132 3.57 -9.43 8.48
CA SER A 132 2.76 -8.31 8.04
C SER A 132 2.07 -8.67 6.74
N LEU A 133 0.75 -8.56 6.71
CA LEU A 133 -0.09 -8.76 5.53
C LEU A 133 -0.35 -7.39 4.93
N CYS A 134 0.36 -7.07 3.86
CA CYS A 134 0.35 -5.75 3.24
C CYS A 134 -0.55 -5.77 2.00
N GLY A 135 -1.83 -5.46 2.16
CA GLY A 135 -2.76 -5.28 1.05
C GLY A 135 -2.43 -4.01 0.27
N ILE A 136 -2.31 -4.16 -1.04
CA ILE A 136 -1.94 -3.07 -1.94
C ILE A 136 -2.91 -3.08 -3.11
N GLY A 137 -3.62 -1.97 -3.30
CA GLY A 137 -4.38 -1.68 -4.49
C GLY A 137 -3.74 -0.55 -5.27
N VAL A 138 -3.45 -0.73 -6.55
CA VAL A 138 -2.93 0.33 -7.43
C VAL A 138 -3.81 0.45 -8.66
N ASN A 139 -4.31 1.65 -8.91
CA ASN A 139 -5.15 1.95 -10.05
C ASN A 139 -4.29 2.11 -11.31
N ILE A 140 -4.33 1.14 -12.21
CA ILE A 140 -3.50 1.12 -13.42
C ILE A 140 -4.32 1.53 -14.65
N ASN A 141 -5.20 0.65 -15.13
CA ASN A 141 -5.92 0.79 -16.39
C ASN A 141 -7.42 1.10 -16.22
N GLN A 142 -7.86 1.43 -15.00
CA GLN A 142 -9.28 1.75 -14.77
C GLN A 142 -9.63 3.12 -15.34
N GLU A 143 -10.62 3.16 -16.22
CA GLU A 143 -11.06 4.36 -16.91
C GLU A 143 -12.03 5.19 -16.07
N GLN A 144 -12.93 4.51 -15.37
CA GLN A 144 -14.00 5.13 -14.58
C GLN A 144 -14.09 4.49 -13.20
N PHE A 145 -14.34 5.31 -12.19
CA PHE A 145 -14.63 4.89 -10.82
C PHE A 145 -16.09 5.13 -10.54
N LEU A 146 -16.76 4.12 -9.97
CA LEU A 146 -18.20 4.10 -9.73
C LEU A 146 -18.57 4.25 -8.25
N SER A 147 -17.58 4.09 -7.35
CA SER A 147 -17.79 4.26 -5.91
C SER A 147 -17.76 5.73 -5.49
N ASP A 148 -18.24 6.00 -4.28
CA ASP A 148 -18.20 7.33 -3.64
C ASP A 148 -16.79 7.69 -3.11
N ALA A 149 -15.74 6.97 -3.54
CA ALA A 149 -14.37 7.29 -3.14
C ALA A 149 -14.01 8.70 -3.59
N PRO A 150 -13.52 9.57 -2.70
CA PRO A 150 -13.14 10.90 -3.09
C PRO A 150 -11.91 10.84 -4.00
N ASN A 151 -11.97 11.56 -5.12
CA ASN A 151 -10.84 11.86 -6.01
C ASN A 151 -9.92 10.66 -6.41
N PRO A 152 -10.43 9.48 -6.82
CA PRO A 152 -9.57 8.42 -7.33
C PRO A 152 -8.97 8.80 -8.69
N VAL A 153 -7.81 8.24 -9.00
CA VAL A 153 -7.16 8.36 -10.31
C VAL A 153 -6.44 7.08 -10.68
N SER A 154 -6.28 6.81 -11.97
CA SER A 154 -5.48 5.70 -12.50
C SER A 154 -4.34 6.20 -13.39
N LEU A 155 -3.33 5.35 -13.63
CA LEU A 155 -2.29 5.65 -14.62
C LEU A 155 -2.88 5.84 -16.03
N PHE A 156 -3.91 5.06 -16.39
CA PHE A 156 -4.62 5.24 -17.67
C PHE A 156 -5.15 6.67 -17.84
N GLN A 157 -5.81 7.21 -16.82
CA GLN A 157 -6.36 8.58 -16.87
C GLN A 157 -5.28 9.67 -16.94
N LEU A 158 -4.07 9.37 -16.43
CA LEU A 158 -2.95 10.31 -16.45
C LEU A 158 -2.15 10.23 -17.75
N LEU A 159 -2.00 9.02 -18.32
CA LEU A 159 -1.13 8.76 -19.48
C LEU A 159 -1.90 8.67 -20.80
N GLY A 160 -3.23 8.45 -20.77
CA GLY A 160 -4.06 8.26 -21.96
C GLY A 160 -3.81 6.93 -22.69
N ARG A 161 -3.19 5.94 -22.05
CA ARG A 161 -2.91 4.61 -22.63
C ARG A 161 -2.93 3.51 -21.57
N GLU A 162 -3.26 2.31 -22.00
CA GLU A 162 -3.14 1.11 -21.14
C GLU A 162 -1.67 0.69 -20.96
N LEU A 163 -1.39 0.07 -19.83
CA LEU A 163 -0.11 -0.54 -19.49
C LEU A 163 -0.26 -2.05 -19.35
N PRO A 164 0.74 -2.85 -19.76
CA PRO A 164 0.72 -4.31 -19.59
C PRO A 164 0.86 -4.66 -18.10
N LEU A 165 -0.23 -5.16 -17.49
CA LEU A 165 -0.33 -5.36 -16.03
C LEU A 165 0.76 -6.29 -15.46
N GLN A 166 1.24 -7.26 -16.26
CA GLN A 166 2.28 -8.18 -15.79
C GLN A 166 3.63 -7.47 -15.64
N GLU A 167 3.99 -6.60 -16.59
CA GLU A 167 5.22 -5.79 -16.52
C GLU A 167 5.14 -4.78 -15.37
N VAL A 168 3.99 -4.14 -15.23
CA VAL A 168 3.70 -3.21 -14.13
C VAL A 168 3.82 -3.89 -12.76
N LEU A 169 3.33 -5.12 -12.62
CA LEU A 169 3.48 -5.91 -11.40
C LEU A 169 4.95 -6.18 -11.08
N GLU A 170 5.74 -6.56 -12.09
CA GLU A 170 7.16 -6.84 -11.93
C GLU A 170 7.92 -5.61 -11.44
N GLU A 171 7.72 -4.45 -12.06
CA GLU A 171 8.34 -3.19 -11.67
C GLU A 171 7.92 -2.76 -10.24
N LEU A 172 6.64 -2.89 -9.91
CA LEU A 172 6.14 -2.57 -8.57
C LEU A 172 6.78 -3.46 -7.51
N LEU A 173 6.88 -4.77 -7.75
CA LEU A 173 7.50 -5.70 -6.81
C LEU A 173 9.01 -5.45 -6.68
N GLU A 174 9.69 -5.09 -7.77
CA GLU A 174 11.10 -4.70 -7.73
C GLU A 174 11.33 -3.47 -6.83
N CYS A 175 10.52 -2.42 -6.99
CA CYS A 175 10.59 -1.22 -6.15
C CYS A 175 10.31 -1.52 -4.68
N ILE A 176 9.27 -2.30 -4.39
CA ILE A 176 8.95 -2.74 -3.02
C ILE A 176 10.10 -3.57 -2.43
N GLY A 177 10.68 -4.48 -3.22
CA GLY A 177 11.81 -5.31 -2.81
C GLY A 177 13.03 -4.49 -2.39
N LYS A 178 13.40 -3.49 -3.20
CA LYS A 178 14.50 -2.55 -2.90
C LYS A 178 14.26 -1.79 -1.59
N ARG A 179 13.03 -1.35 -1.34
CA ARG A 179 12.67 -0.66 -0.09
C ARG A 179 12.64 -1.62 1.11
N TYR A 180 12.23 -2.87 0.91
CA TYR A 180 12.24 -3.87 1.97
C TYR A 180 13.66 -4.22 2.47
N GLU A 181 14.68 -4.18 1.63
CA GLU A 181 16.08 -4.33 2.04
C GLU A 181 16.55 -3.25 3.02
N GLN A 182 15.84 -2.12 3.07
CA GLN A 182 16.12 -1.00 3.97
C GLN A 182 15.32 -1.06 5.28
N ILE A 183 14.52 -2.11 5.53
CA ILE A 183 13.54 -2.16 6.63
C ILE A 183 14.12 -1.89 8.02
N HIS A 184 15.39 -2.25 8.25
CA HIS A 184 16.07 -2.00 9.52
C HIS A 184 16.73 -0.61 9.60
N ARG A 185 16.73 0.15 8.52
CA ARG A 185 17.25 1.53 8.46
C ARG A 185 16.13 2.54 8.73
N TYR A 186 15.52 2.41 9.91
CA TYR A 186 14.30 3.15 10.24
C TYR A 186 14.41 4.66 9.99
N ALA A 187 15.49 5.29 10.47
CA ALA A 187 15.69 6.74 10.31
C ALA A 187 15.85 7.18 8.84
N GLU A 188 16.43 6.35 7.98
CA GLU A 188 16.56 6.63 6.55
C GLU A 188 15.19 6.55 5.87
N LEU A 189 14.41 5.49 6.16
CA LEU A 189 13.05 5.32 5.66
C LEU A 189 12.12 6.46 6.12
N GLU A 190 12.21 6.84 7.39
CA GLU A 190 11.40 7.91 7.96
C GLU A 190 11.73 9.26 7.31
N ASN A 191 13.00 9.60 7.15
CA ASN A 191 13.41 10.82 6.47
C ASN A 191 12.93 10.86 5.01
N ASP A 192 13.03 9.74 4.30
CA ASP A 192 12.58 9.63 2.92
C ASP A 192 11.05 9.75 2.82
N PHE A 193 10.33 9.09 3.73
CA PHE A 193 8.88 9.19 3.83
C PHE A 193 8.42 10.64 4.08
N LEU A 194 9.04 11.33 5.03
CA LEU A 194 8.72 12.73 5.36
C LEU A 194 8.96 13.67 4.18
N ARG A 195 10.03 13.46 3.39
CA ARG A 195 10.32 14.26 2.19
C ARG A 195 9.24 14.13 1.12
N HIS A 196 8.64 12.95 0.99
CA HIS A 196 7.65 12.66 -0.04
C HIS A 196 6.22 12.71 0.49
N MET A 197 6.03 13.16 1.74
CA MET A 197 4.72 13.20 2.35
C MET A 197 3.85 14.30 1.73
N TYR A 198 2.61 13.94 1.42
CA TYR A 198 1.58 14.85 0.94
C TYR A 198 1.36 15.98 1.96
N ARG A 199 1.42 17.23 1.51
CA ARG A 199 1.26 18.42 2.35
C ARG A 199 2.26 18.48 3.53
N SER A 200 3.49 17.96 3.35
CA SER A 200 4.54 17.97 4.37
C SER A 200 5.00 19.37 4.78
N THR A 201 4.87 20.34 3.88
CA THR A 201 5.30 21.74 4.11
C THR A 201 4.16 22.69 3.81
N GLY A 202 4.02 23.74 4.64
CA GLY A 202 2.98 24.76 4.48
C GLY A 202 1.81 24.60 5.46
N ILE A 203 0.82 25.47 5.30
CA ILE A 203 -0.42 25.47 6.09
C ILE A 203 -1.56 25.14 5.16
N TYR A 204 -2.34 24.12 5.52
CA TYR A 204 -3.46 23.61 4.72
C TYR A 204 -4.72 23.56 5.55
N ASP A 205 -5.86 23.51 4.87
CA ASP A 205 -7.13 23.26 5.50
C ASP A 205 -7.30 21.75 5.71
N PHE A 206 -7.64 21.37 6.94
CA PHE A 206 -8.00 20.02 7.37
C PHE A 206 -9.42 20.07 7.91
N GLU A 207 -10.11 18.93 7.87
CA GLU A 207 -11.47 18.77 8.38
C GLU A 207 -11.50 17.62 9.40
N ASP A 208 -12.15 17.87 10.53
CA ASP A 208 -12.49 16.84 11.53
C ASP A 208 -13.96 16.96 11.93
N GLU A 209 -14.40 16.22 12.93
CA GLU A 209 -15.78 16.23 13.44
C GLU A 209 -16.24 17.62 13.94
N ARG A 210 -15.30 18.55 14.20
CA ARG A 210 -15.56 19.92 14.69
C ARG A 210 -15.61 20.95 13.57
N GLY A 211 -15.23 20.56 12.34
CA GLY A 211 -15.21 21.40 11.15
C GLY A 211 -13.82 21.62 10.56
N ILE A 212 -13.73 22.63 9.69
CA ILE A 212 -12.49 22.95 8.97
C ILE A 212 -11.57 23.77 9.88
N PHE A 213 -10.30 23.35 9.95
CA PHE A 213 -9.25 24.07 10.68
C PHE A 213 -7.96 24.13 9.85
N ARG A 214 -7.12 25.12 10.10
CA ARG A 214 -5.83 25.31 9.42
C ARG A 214 -4.69 24.78 10.26
N ALA A 215 -3.87 23.91 9.68
CA ALA A 215 -2.73 23.32 10.35
C ALA A 215 -1.56 23.07 9.39
N SER A 216 -0.38 22.85 9.97
CA SER A 216 0.78 22.29 9.30
C SER A 216 1.13 20.94 9.96
N VAL A 217 1.64 20.00 9.19
CA VAL A 217 2.13 18.75 9.75
C VAL A 217 3.48 19.00 10.42
N CYS A 218 3.55 18.76 11.74
CA CYS A 218 4.79 18.95 12.51
C CYS A 218 5.52 17.64 12.80
N LEU A 219 4.78 16.58 13.15
CA LEU A 219 5.34 15.30 13.57
C LEU A 219 4.39 14.17 13.18
N LEU A 220 4.96 13.01 12.81
CA LEU A 220 4.22 11.78 12.68
C LEU A 220 4.40 10.97 13.97
N TYR A 221 3.31 10.70 14.65
CA TYR A 221 3.32 9.73 15.74
C TYR A 221 3.07 8.34 15.16
N THR A 222 4.03 7.45 15.35
CA THR A 222 3.96 6.07 14.85
C THR A 222 3.28 5.12 15.83
N SER A 223 2.93 5.61 17.01
CA SER A 223 2.14 4.86 17.99
C SER A 223 0.65 4.98 17.64
N PRO A 224 -0.11 3.89 17.66
CA PRO A 224 -1.55 3.96 17.47
C PRO A 224 -2.15 4.91 18.52
N SER A 225 -3.02 5.80 18.07
CA SER A 225 -3.80 6.65 18.96
C SER A 225 -4.63 5.76 19.90
N PRO A 226 -4.87 6.13 21.18
CA PRO A 226 -5.81 5.42 22.03
C PRO A 226 -7.22 5.26 21.45
N ARG A 227 -7.54 5.98 20.37
CA ARG A 227 -8.81 5.87 19.62
C ARG A 227 -8.78 4.83 18.51
N ASP A 228 -7.61 4.26 18.18
CA ASP A 228 -7.42 3.22 17.16
C ASP A 228 -7.39 1.80 17.77
N GLN A 229 -7.72 1.68 19.07
CA GLN A 229 -7.81 0.42 19.83
C GLN A 229 -9.26 -0.02 20.00
#